data_2e0c657303c27291abd124cfeea9d660
#
_entry.id   2e0c657303c27291abd124cfeea9d660
#
_cell.length_a   1.000
_cell.length_b   1.000
_cell.length_c   1.000
_cell.angle_alpha   90.00
_cell.angle_beta   90.00
_cell.angle_gamma   90.00
#
_symmetry.space_group_name_H-M   'P 1'
#
loop_
_entity.id
_entity.type
_entity.pdbx_description
1 polymer ?
#
loop_
_entity_poly.entity_id
_entity_poly.type
_entity_poly.pdbx_seq_one_letter_code
_entity_poly.pdbx_strand_id
1 'polypeptide(L)'
;MTLQQLKYVITVAETGTITEAANKLYVSQPSLTNAIHELEKEMNIVIFNRTNKGITLSKEGDDFLGYARQVLEQAAILEDKYKGNPGGKKQFCVSTQHYSFAVNAFVDLIKQYGQEEYDFSLRETQTYEIIEDVARLRSEIGILFLNDFNQTVLSKLLKSHDLEFHQLFVARPHVFISRKHPLAVNSIITNEELEEYPYLSFEQGEHNSFYFSEEIFSDFERKKNIRVRDRATLFNLLIGLNGYTVCSGVIDKKLNGKDIIAVPLTDESDMRIGYITHRKGMLSRLGSTYLEALQKYLG
;
A
#
# COMPACT_ATOMS: atom_id res chain seq x y z
N MET A 1 2.26 29.61 11.56
CA MET A 1 2.27 28.46 10.63
C MET A 1 1.42 28.79 9.40
N THR A 2 1.90 28.52 8.20
CA THR A 2 1.22 28.75 6.92
C THR A 2 1.21 27.48 6.07
N LEU A 3 0.23 27.34 5.15
CA LEU A 3 0.22 26.20 4.21
C LEU A 3 1.49 26.15 3.36
N GLN A 4 2.07 27.30 3.05
CA GLN A 4 3.32 27.38 2.32
C GLN A 4 4.50 26.78 3.09
N GLN A 5 4.60 27.05 4.40
CA GLN A 5 5.62 26.45 5.26
C GLN A 5 5.45 24.94 5.38
N LEU A 6 4.20 24.44 5.43
CA LEU A 6 3.93 23.00 5.44
C LEU A 6 4.39 22.34 4.12
N LYS A 7 4.10 22.96 2.96
CA LYS A 7 4.61 22.51 1.66
C LYS A 7 6.14 22.45 1.64
N TYR A 8 6.79 23.46 2.20
CA TYR A 8 8.26 23.53 2.27
C TYR A 8 8.85 22.35 3.05
N VAL A 9 8.32 22.09 4.24
CA VAL A 9 8.79 20.98 5.10
C VAL A 9 8.61 19.63 4.41
N ILE A 10 7.45 19.39 3.80
CA ILE A 10 7.19 18.14 3.08
C ILE A 10 8.16 17.97 1.91
N THR A 11 8.35 19.01 1.09
CA THR A 11 9.27 18.95 -0.05
C THR A 11 10.71 18.70 0.38
N VAL A 12 11.18 19.30 1.48
CA VAL A 12 12.53 19.06 2.02
C VAL A 12 12.66 17.61 2.51
N ALA A 13 11.65 17.06 3.16
CA ALA A 13 11.66 15.67 3.60
C ALA A 13 11.71 14.68 2.42
N GLU A 14 11.02 14.99 1.32
CA GLU A 14 11.01 14.17 0.10
C GLU A 14 12.32 14.20 -0.67
N THR A 15 12.98 15.37 -0.72
CA THR A 15 14.21 15.55 -1.51
C THR A 15 15.48 15.22 -0.72
N GLY A 16 15.41 15.22 0.61
CA GLY A 16 16.55 14.96 1.50
C GLY A 16 17.57 16.11 1.58
N THR A 17 17.41 17.19 0.81
CA THR A 17 18.30 18.37 0.85
C THR A 17 17.54 19.68 0.65
N ILE A 18 17.97 20.75 1.38
CA ILE A 18 17.37 22.08 1.22
C ILE A 18 17.58 22.63 -0.18
N THR A 19 18.74 22.38 -0.79
CA THR A 19 19.08 22.89 -2.11
C THR A 19 18.16 22.34 -3.19
N GLU A 20 17.94 21.03 -3.18
CA GLU A 20 17.06 20.37 -4.14
C GLU A 20 15.59 20.78 -3.94
N ALA A 21 15.15 20.85 -2.67
CA ALA A 21 13.83 21.34 -2.33
C ALA A 21 13.60 22.79 -2.82
N ALA A 22 14.58 23.68 -2.61
CA ALA A 22 14.51 25.06 -3.05
C ALA A 22 14.38 25.17 -4.58
N ASN A 23 15.14 24.35 -5.32
CA ASN A 23 15.02 24.25 -6.78
C ASN A 23 13.63 23.75 -7.21
N LYS A 24 13.13 22.69 -6.58
CA LYS A 24 11.80 22.11 -6.86
C LYS A 24 10.67 23.09 -6.57
N LEU A 25 10.84 23.96 -5.56
CA LEU A 25 9.87 24.95 -5.13
C LEU A 25 10.03 26.33 -5.82
N TYR A 26 11.06 26.49 -6.64
CA TYR A 26 11.39 27.76 -7.29
C TYR A 26 11.59 28.93 -6.30
N VAL A 27 12.23 28.64 -5.15
CA VAL A 27 12.58 29.64 -4.13
C VAL A 27 14.08 29.65 -3.85
N SER A 28 14.57 30.74 -3.23
CA SER A 28 15.98 30.76 -2.82
C SER A 28 16.20 29.85 -1.60
N GLN A 29 17.36 29.18 -1.56
CA GLN A 29 17.73 28.33 -0.41
C GLN A 29 17.70 29.08 0.94
N PRO A 30 18.19 30.35 1.05
CA PRO A 30 18.06 31.10 2.30
C PRO A 30 16.60 31.35 2.71
N SER A 31 15.71 31.66 1.76
CA SER A 31 14.29 31.87 2.05
C SER A 31 13.64 30.59 2.58
N LEU A 32 13.93 29.45 1.95
CA LEU A 32 13.42 28.15 2.39
C LEU A 32 13.92 27.80 3.80
N THR A 33 15.24 28.00 4.04
CA THR A 33 15.85 27.73 5.35
C THR A 33 15.22 28.59 6.44
N ASN A 34 15.03 29.88 6.19
CA ASN A 34 14.43 30.81 7.16
C ASN A 34 12.97 30.43 7.44
N ALA A 35 12.17 30.11 6.42
CA ALA A 35 10.77 29.73 6.59
C ALA A 35 10.62 28.45 7.45
N ILE A 36 11.50 27.48 7.27
CA ILE A 36 11.51 26.26 8.09
C ILE A 36 11.93 26.58 9.52
N HIS A 37 12.97 27.38 9.70
CA HIS A 37 13.44 27.74 11.04
C HIS A 37 12.39 28.56 11.84
N GLU A 38 11.69 29.47 11.18
CA GLU A 38 10.56 30.20 11.78
C GLU A 38 9.44 29.25 12.20
N LEU A 39 9.11 28.25 11.36
CA LEU A 39 8.12 27.24 11.69
C LEU A 39 8.53 26.38 12.88
N GLU A 40 9.76 25.88 12.89
CA GLU A 40 10.33 25.11 14.02
C GLU A 40 10.27 25.93 15.32
N LYS A 41 10.63 27.21 15.26
CA LYS A 41 10.57 28.13 16.43
C LYS A 41 9.13 28.36 16.88
N GLU A 42 8.18 28.59 15.95
CA GLU A 42 6.77 28.81 16.28
C GLU A 42 6.14 27.57 16.92
N MET A 43 6.45 26.37 16.40
CA MET A 43 5.93 25.11 16.89
C MET A 43 6.71 24.58 18.10
N ASN A 44 7.85 25.19 18.44
CA ASN A 44 8.76 24.77 19.49
C ASN A 44 9.23 23.31 19.35
N ILE A 45 9.53 22.89 18.13
CA ILE A 45 10.04 21.55 17.77
C ILE A 45 11.22 21.67 16.83
N VAL A 46 12.04 20.61 16.77
CA VAL A 46 13.05 20.44 15.72
C VAL A 46 12.49 19.46 14.71
N ILE A 47 12.24 19.93 13.47
CA ILE A 47 11.72 19.06 12.40
C ILE A 47 12.88 18.32 11.72
N PHE A 48 13.98 19.02 11.45
CA PHE A 48 15.11 18.46 10.72
C PHE A 48 16.41 18.46 11.52
N ASN A 49 17.08 17.32 11.54
CA ASN A 49 18.46 17.19 11.97
C ASN A 49 19.41 17.40 10.79
N ARG A 50 20.38 18.28 10.93
CA ARG A 50 21.44 18.49 9.92
C ARG A 50 22.57 17.51 10.14
N THR A 51 22.96 16.79 9.11
CA THR A 51 24.08 15.86 9.13
C THR A 51 25.06 16.18 7.99
N ASN A 52 26.27 15.66 8.08
CA ASN A 52 27.27 15.82 6.99
C ASN A 52 26.85 15.16 5.67
N LYS A 53 25.81 14.33 5.70
CA LYS A 53 25.27 13.61 4.50
C LYS A 53 23.94 14.22 3.99
N GLY A 54 23.49 15.32 4.59
CA GLY A 54 22.21 15.94 4.22
C GLY A 54 21.32 16.18 5.44
N ILE A 55 20.02 16.13 5.22
CA ILE A 55 18.98 16.39 6.22
C ILE A 55 18.24 15.08 6.52
N THR A 56 18.00 14.81 7.80
CA THR A 56 17.17 13.72 8.27
C THR A 56 16.07 14.27 9.17
N LEU A 57 14.93 13.60 9.20
CA LEU A 57 13.84 13.95 10.13
C LEU A 57 14.23 13.64 11.57
N SER A 58 13.80 14.49 12.49
CA SER A 58 13.73 14.13 13.90
C SER A 58 12.49 13.26 14.15
N LYS A 59 12.36 12.68 15.33
CA LYS A 59 11.15 11.95 15.72
C LYS A 59 9.92 12.87 15.73
N GLU A 60 10.06 14.07 16.32
CA GLU A 60 8.98 15.09 16.32
C GLU A 60 8.68 15.60 14.92
N GLY A 61 9.70 15.70 14.05
CA GLY A 61 9.56 16.09 12.65
C GLY A 61 8.80 15.05 11.83
N ASP A 62 8.98 13.77 12.07
CA ASP A 62 8.24 12.70 11.40
C ASP A 62 6.74 12.75 11.77
N ASP A 63 6.44 12.90 13.06
CA ASP A 63 5.06 13.10 13.54
C ASP A 63 4.44 14.37 12.95
N PHE A 64 5.18 15.50 12.98
CA PHE A 64 4.73 16.77 12.42
C PHE A 64 4.41 16.67 10.93
N LEU A 65 5.23 15.96 10.16
CA LEU A 65 5.00 15.75 8.72
C LEU A 65 3.68 15.02 8.43
N GLY A 66 3.31 14.05 9.25
CA GLY A 66 2.02 13.37 9.16
C GLY A 66 0.87 14.37 9.24
N TYR A 67 0.87 15.22 10.29
CA TYR A 67 -0.16 16.25 10.44
C TYR A 67 -0.09 17.34 9.35
N ALA A 68 1.11 17.73 8.92
CA ALA A 68 1.28 18.70 7.84
C ALA A 68 0.64 18.23 6.52
N ARG A 69 0.80 16.94 6.19
CA ARG A 69 0.12 16.34 5.02
C ARG A 69 -1.39 16.38 5.16
N GLN A 70 -1.94 16.02 6.32
CA GLN A 70 -3.39 16.10 6.58
C GLN A 70 -3.94 17.52 6.36
N VAL A 71 -3.27 18.53 6.90
CA VAL A 71 -3.72 19.93 6.75
C VAL A 71 -3.71 20.34 5.29
N LEU A 72 -2.67 19.99 4.53
CA LEU A 72 -2.60 20.33 3.10
C LEU A 72 -3.66 19.58 2.29
N GLU A 73 -3.93 18.33 2.62
CA GLU A 73 -4.97 17.53 1.97
C GLU A 73 -6.36 18.14 2.23
N GLN A 74 -6.68 18.49 3.48
CA GLN A 74 -7.93 19.16 3.81
C GLN A 74 -8.07 20.53 3.12
N ALA A 75 -6.97 21.28 3.02
CA ALA A 75 -6.94 22.53 2.27
C ALA A 75 -7.21 22.31 0.78
N ALA A 76 -6.60 21.26 0.19
CA ALA A 76 -6.82 20.91 -1.21
C ALA A 76 -8.28 20.48 -1.48
N ILE A 77 -8.89 19.67 -0.60
CA ILE A 77 -10.30 19.27 -0.68
C ILE A 77 -11.22 20.51 -0.64
N LEU A 78 -10.91 21.45 0.27
CA LEU A 78 -11.67 22.70 0.38
C LEU A 78 -11.53 23.56 -0.90
N GLU A 79 -10.33 23.68 -1.43
CA GLU A 79 -10.07 24.43 -2.68
C GLU A 79 -10.77 23.77 -3.87
N ASP A 80 -10.72 22.45 -3.99
CA ASP A 80 -11.37 21.69 -5.08
C ASP A 80 -12.90 21.89 -5.04
N LYS A 81 -13.48 21.88 -3.83
CA LYS A 81 -14.92 22.06 -3.63
C LYS A 81 -15.43 23.44 -4.07
N TYR A 82 -14.66 24.50 -3.84
CA TYR A 82 -15.14 25.87 -4.01
C TYR A 82 -14.48 26.66 -5.15
N LYS A 83 -13.27 26.30 -5.56
CA LYS A 83 -12.54 27.02 -6.63
C LYS A 83 -12.50 26.22 -7.93
N GLY A 84 -12.81 24.90 -7.91
CA GLY A 84 -12.65 24.03 -9.07
C GLY A 84 -11.23 24.19 -9.62
N ASN A 85 -10.25 23.54 -9.02
CA ASN A 85 -8.84 23.84 -9.28
C ASN A 85 -8.43 23.45 -10.73
N PRO A 86 -8.30 24.42 -11.67
CA PRO A 86 -8.00 24.13 -13.09
C PRO A 86 -6.51 23.85 -13.36
N GLY A 87 -5.64 23.80 -12.37
CA GLY A 87 -4.21 23.85 -12.63
C GLY A 87 -3.29 22.99 -11.74
N GLY A 88 -3.79 22.15 -10.82
CA GLY A 88 -2.97 21.26 -10.01
C GLY A 88 -3.10 19.80 -10.47
N LYS A 89 -1.97 19.08 -10.69
CA LYS A 89 -2.01 17.63 -10.87
C LYS A 89 -2.65 17.02 -9.64
N LYS A 90 -3.75 16.29 -9.83
CA LYS A 90 -4.39 15.55 -8.74
C LYS A 90 -3.47 14.43 -8.31
N GLN A 91 -3.29 14.30 -7.01
CA GLN A 91 -2.47 13.23 -6.41
C GLN A 91 -3.38 12.22 -5.74
N PHE A 92 -3.06 10.95 -5.91
CA PHE A 92 -3.75 9.86 -5.23
C PHE A 92 -2.80 8.67 -5.10
N CYS A 93 -2.71 8.08 -3.93
CA CYS A 93 -1.85 6.95 -3.67
C CYS A 93 -2.59 5.85 -2.92
N VAL A 94 -2.40 4.61 -3.36
CA VAL A 94 -2.87 3.39 -2.72
C VAL A 94 -1.68 2.48 -2.48
N SER A 95 -1.57 1.91 -1.27
CA SER A 95 -0.63 0.83 -0.97
C SER A 95 -1.41 -0.47 -0.77
N THR A 96 -0.95 -1.56 -1.33
CA THR A 96 -1.67 -2.84 -1.31
C THR A 96 -0.73 -4.02 -1.21
N GLN A 97 -1.17 -5.10 -0.56
CA GLN A 97 -0.62 -6.42 -0.81
C GLN A 97 -0.82 -6.77 -2.29
N HIS A 98 -0.22 -7.85 -2.76
CA HIS A 98 -0.16 -8.18 -4.20
C HIS A 98 -1.50 -8.71 -4.75
N TYR A 99 -2.53 -7.86 -4.74
CA TYR A 99 -3.88 -8.19 -5.20
C TYR A 99 -4.19 -7.65 -6.60
N SER A 100 -4.50 -8.54 -7.54
CA SER A 100 -4.86 -8.14 -8.90
C SER A 100 -6.14 -7.29 -8.97
N PHE A 101 -7.12 -7.52 -8.09
CA PHE A 101 -8.35 -6.73 -8.05
C PHE A 101 -8.10 -5.27 -7.65
N ALA A 102 -7.10 -5.02 -6.78
CA ALA A 102 -6.69 -3.67 -6.39
C ALA A 102 -6.13 -2.89 -7.59
N VAL A 103 -5.33 -3.57 -8.43
CA VAL A 103 -4.81 -3.00 -9.68
C VAL A 103 -5.93 -2.73 -10.68
N ASN A 104 -6.89 -3.65 -10.82
CA ASN A 104 -8.02 -3.47 -11.73
C ASN A 104 -8.88 -2.27 -11.36
N ALA A 105 -9.19 -2.10 -10.07
CA ALA A 105 -9.92 -0.94 -9.57
C ALA A 105 -9.17 0.37 -9.84
N PHE A 106 -7.83 0.35 -9.73
CA PHE A 106 -6.99 1.50 -10.03
C PHE A 106 -6.99 1.83 -11.52
N VAL A 107 -6.97 0.82 -12.40
CA VAL A 107 -7.14 0.99 -13.85
C VAL A 107 -8.50 1.62 -14.18
N ASP A 108 -9.57 1.17 -13.52
CA ASP A 108 -10.91 1.73 -13.72
C ASP A 108 -10.99 3.19 -13.27
N LEU A 109 -10.39 3.53 -12.13
CA LEU A 109 -10.28 4.90 -11.66
C LEU A 109 -9.58 5.80 -12.70
N ILE A 110 -8.43 5.36 -13.23
CA ILE A 110 -7.68 6.13 -14.23
C ILE A 110 -8.49 6.30 -15.51
N LYS A 111 -9.18 5.27 -15.98
CA LYS A 111 -10.04 5.36 -17.17
C LYS A 111 -11.19 6.34 -16.99
N GLN A 112 -11.78 6.39 -15.81
CA GLN A 112 -12.84 7.33 -15.49
C GLN A 112 -12.33 8.77 -15.42
N TYR A 113 -11.08 8.97 -14.98
CA TYR A 113 -10.43 10.26 -14.89
C TYR A 113 -9.89 10.79 -16.23
N GLY A 114 -9.56 9.92 -17.15
CA GLY A 114 -9.32 9.95 -18.59
C GLY A 114 -8.37 11.00 -19.14
N GLN A 115 -8.67 12.30 -19.07
CA GLN A 115 -7.95 13.35 -19.80
C GLN A 115 -7.38 14.46 -18.91
N GLU A 116 -7.58 14.38 -17.60
CA GLU A 116 -7.06 15.38 -16.66
C GLU A 116 -5.60 15.06 -16.30
N GLU A 117 -4.82 16.07 -15.96
CA GLU A 117 -3.47 15.88 -15.43
C GLU A 117 -3.55 15.25 -14.04
N TYR A 118 -2.84 14.15 -13.82
CA TYR A 118 -2.78 13.44 -12.53
C TYR A 118 -1.37 12.94 -12.21
N ASP A 119 -1.13 12.70 -10.94
CA ASP A 119 0.06 12.05 -10.39
C ASP A 119 -0.39 10.98 -9.40
N PHE A 120 -0.72 9.81 -9.93
CA PHE A 120 -1.29 8.71 -9.15
C PHE A 120 -0.25 7.62 -8.93
N SER A 121 -0.24 7.05 -7.74
CA SER A 121 0.65 5.96 -7.36
C SER A 121 -0.12 4.75 -6.85
N LEU A 122 0.21 3.58 -7.35
CA LEU A 122 -0.19 2.30 -6.79
C LEU A 122 1.06 1.55 -6.36
N ARG A 123 1.15 1.19 -5.09
CA ARG A 123 2.31 0.50 -4.50
C ARG A 123 1.89 -0.89 -4.08
N GLU A 124 2.36 -1.91 -4.80
CA GLU A 124 2.34 -3.28 -4.29
C GLU A 124 3.55 -3.45 -3.38
N THR A 125 3.32 -3.63 -2.08
CA THR A 125 4.40 -3.63 -1.09
C THR A 125 4.05 -4.46 0.15
N GLN A 126 5.01 -4.59 1.06
CA GLN A 126 4.95 -5.39 2.28
C GLN A 126 3.86 -4.89 3.25
N THR A 127 3.26 -5.80 4.00
CA THR A 127 2.16 -5.50 4.92
C THR A 127 2.50 -4.38 5.93
N TYR A 128 3.72 -4.41 6.49
CA TYR A 128 4.14 -3.36 7.42
C TYR A 128 4.30 -2.00 6.72
N GLU A 129 4.86 -1.97 5.52
CA GLU A 129 5.00 -0.73 4.72
C GLU A 129 3.64 -0.15 4.32
N ILE A 130 2.64 -0.99 4.02
CA ILE A 130 1.26 -0.54 3.77
C ILE A 130 0.72 0.23 4.99
N ILE A 131 0.92 -0.33 6.19
CA ILE A 131 0.48 0.29 7.44
C ILE A 131 1.20 1.62 7.66
N GLU A 132 2.51 1.67 7.47
CA GLU A 132 3.32 2.89 7.56
C GLU A 132 2.92 3.94 6.52
N ASP A 133 2.64 3.53 5.28
CA ASP A 133 2.23 4.44 4.21
C ASP A 133 0.91 5.16 4.55
N VAL A 134 -0.07 4.42 5.08
CA VAL A 134 -1.35 5.01 5.48
C VAL A 134 -1.21 5.82 6.78
N ALA A 135 -0.45 5.35 7.76
CA ALA A 135 -0.20 6.06 9.01
C ALA A 135 0.48 7.42 8.78
N ARG A 136 1.42 7.46 7.84
CA ARG A 136 2.15 8.69 7.47
C ARG A 136 1.48 9.47 6.33
N LEU A 137 0.27 9.09 5.92
CA LEU A 137 -0.49 9.72 4.84
C LEU A 137 0.28 9.82 3.51
N ARG A 138 1.16 8.86 3.26
CA ARG A 138 1.79 8.66 1.95
C ARG A 138 0.84 7.95 0.98
N SER A 139 -0.07 7.13 1.53
CA SER A 139 -1.17 6.51 0.81
C SER A 139 -2.47 6.81 1.56
N GLU A 140 -3.52 7.13 0.82
CA GLU A 140 -4.85 7.40 1.39
C GLU A 140 -5.54 6.11 1.83
N ILE A 141 -5.30 5.03 1.09
CA ILE A 141 -5.90 3.72 1.30
C ILE A 141 -4.79 2.66 1.30
N GLY A 142 -4.86 1.74 2.26
CA GLY A 142 -4.05 0.54 2.29
C GLY A 142 -4.94 -0.70 2.14
N ILE A 143 -4.54 -1.71 1.38
CA ILE A 143 -5.31 -2.95 1.21
C ILE A 143 -4.50 -4.11 1.76
N LEU A 144 -5.07 -4.84 2.71
CA LEU A 144 -4.48 -6.01 3.35
C LEU A 144 -5.56 -6.98 3.85
N PHE A 145 -5.16 -8.14 4.33
CA PHE A 145 -6.10 -9.08 4.93
C PHE A 145 -5.83 -9.29 6.42
N LEU A 146 -6.89 -9.69 7.12
CA LEU A 146 -6.87 -10.22 8.49
C LEU A 146 -7.43 -11.63 8.50
N ASN A 147 -6.87 -12.48 9.37
CA ASN A 147 -7.40 -13.79 9.70
C ASN A 147 -7.25 -14.03 11.21
N ASP A 148 -7.66 -15.17 11.71
CA ASP A 148 -7.60 -15.47 13.15
C ASP A 148 -6.17 -15.55 13.69
N PHE A 149 -5.20 -15.88 12.84
CA PHE A 149 -3.79 -15.92 13.20
C PHE A 149 -3.18 -14.52 13.38
N ASN A 150 -3.37 -13.62 12.40
CA ASN A 150 -2.70 -12.31 12.38
C ASN A 150 -3.49 -11.16 13.01
N GLN A 151 -4.83 -11.29 13.15
CA GLN A 151 -5.71 -10.18 13.55
C GLN A 151 -5.32 -9.53 14.87
N THR A 152 -4.89 -10.32 15.86
CA THR A 152 -4.55 -9.76 17.18
C THR A 152 -3.36 -8.82 17.10
N VAL A 153 -2.33 -9.20 16.34
CA VAL A 153 -1.11 -8.40 16.16
C VAL A 153 -1.37 -7.20 15.28
N LEU A 154 -1.96 -7.43 14.11
CA LEU A 154 -2.23 -6.36 13.15
C LEU A 154 -3.25 -5.34 13.70
N SER A 155 -4.34 -5.77 14.34
CA SER A 155 -5.31 -4.83 14.92
C SER A 155 -4.70 -3.95 16.02
N LYS A 156 -3.77 -4.50 16.80
CA LYS A 156 -3.04 -3.73 17.81
C LYS A 156 -2.12 -2.69 17.16
N LEU A 157 -1.43 -3.08 16.09
CA LEU A 157 -0.58 -2.21 15.31
C LEU A 157 -1.39 -1.11 14.63
N LEU A 158 -2.48 -1.44 13.96
CA LEU A 158 -3.38 -0.47 13.33
C LEU A 158 -3.89 0.56 14.33
N LYS A 159 -4.33 0.10 15.50
CA LYS A 159 -4.80 0.98 16.57
C LYS A 159 -3.71 1.92 17.09
N SER A 160 -2.47 1.45 17.23
CA SER A 160 -1.34 2.29 17.68
C SER A 160 -0.93 3.35 16.66
N HIS A 161 -1.32 3.20 15.39
CA HIS A 161 -1.09 4.15 14.31
C HIS A 161 -2.34 4.96 13.92
N ASP A 162 -3.36 4.99 14.76
CA ASP A 162 -4.64 5.68 14.48
C ASP A 162 -5.30 5.23 13.17
N LEU A 163 -5.15 3.95 12.78
CA LEU A 163 -5.75 3.37 11.60
C LEU A 163 -7.02 2.58 11.92
N GLU A 164 -7.90 2.47 10.95
CA GLU A 164 -9.13 1.69 11.00
C GLU A 164 -9.21 0.71 9.83
N PHE A 165 -9.58 -0.54 10.12
CA PHE A 165 -9.78 -1.58 9.12
C PHE A 165 -11.25 -1.69 8.75
N HIS A 166 -11.54 -1.69 7.46
CA HIS A 166 -12.86 -1.85 6.88
C HIS A 166 -12.89 -3.10 6.01
N GLN A 167 -13.68 -4.08 6.40
CA GLN A 167 -13.79 -5.33 5.66
C GLN A 167 -14.49 -5.11 4.32
N LEU A 168 -13.90 -5.61 3.24
CA LEU A 168 -14.48 -5.63 1.89
C LEU A 168 -15.23 -6.96 1.65
N PHE A 169 -14.54 -8.08 1.83
CA PHE A 169 -15.11 -9.42 1.65
C PHE A 169 -14.33 -10.47 2.43
N VAL A 170 -14.90 -11.67 2.50
CA VAL A 170 -14.24 -12.85 3.06
C VAL A 170 -13.94 -13.82 1.93
N ALA A 171 -12.70 -14.23 1.80
CA ALA A 171 -12.25 -15.21 0.83
C ALA A 171 -11.90 -16.53 1.51
N ARG A 172 -12.18 -17.64 0.83
CA ARG A 172 -11.64 -18.96 1.18
C ARG A 172 -10.26 -19.15 0.55
N PRO A 173 -9.38 -19.94 1.18
CA PRO A 173 -8.07 -20.21 0.61
C PRO A 173 -8.13 -20.88 -0.74
N HIS A 174 -7.31 -20.42 -1.64
CA HIS A 174 -7.05 -21.01 -2.93
C HIS A 174 -5.55 -21.11 -3.15
N VAL A 175 -5.14 -21.94 -4.07
CA VAL A 175 -3.77 -21.95 -4.59
C VAL A 175 -3.74 -21.40 -6.00
N PHE A 176 -2.79 -20.50 -6.27
CA PHE A 176 -2.43 -20.13 -7.63
C PHE A 176 -1.39 -21.13 -8.13
N ILE A 177 -1.67 -21.74 -9.24
CA ILE A 177 -0.80 -22.67 -9.97
C ILE A 177 -0.87 -22.39 -11.47
N SER A 178 0.14 -22.87 -12.19
CA SER A 178 0.09 -22.88 -13.65
C SER A 178 -1.06 -23.76 -14.14
N ARG A 179 -1.73 -23.37 -15.19
CA ARG A 179 -2.72 -24.22 -15.88
C ARG A 179 -2.15 -25.58 -16.33
N LYS A 180 -0.83 -25.66 -16.50
CA LYS A 180 -0.11 -26.90 -16.87
C LYS A 180 0.40 -27.68 -15.67
N HIS A 181 0.15 -27.18 -14.45
CA HIS A 181 0.55 -27.86 -13.22
C HIS A 181 -0.12 -29.25 -13.11
N PRO A 182 0.56 -30.29 -12.60
CA PRO A 182 -0.05 -31.61 -12.47
C PRO A 182 -1.36 -31.63 -11.67
N LEU A 183 -1.49 -30.76 -10.65
CA LEU A 183 -2.71 -30.62 -9.85
C LEU A 183 -3.79 -29.72 -10.48
N ALA A 184 -3.57 -29.17 -11.67
CA ALA A 184 -4.53 -28.26 -12.32
C ALA A 184 -5.84 -28.95 -12.75
N VAL A 185 -5.88 -30.27 -12.75
CA VAL A 185 -7.06 -31.08 -13.06
C VAL A 185 -7.97 -31.30 -11.87
N ASN A 186 -7.45 -31.04 -10.65
CA ASN A 186 -8.18 -31.23 -9.40
C ASN A 186 -9.18 -30.08 -9.21
N SER A 187 -10.38 -30.39 -8.72
CA SER A 187 -11.37 -29.39 -8.34
C SER A 187 -11.10 -28.75 -6.98
N ILE A 188 -10.32 -29.41 -6.15
CA ILE A 188 -9.85 -28.98 -4.83
C ILE A 188 -8.50 -29.63 -4.57
N ILE A 189 -7.62 -28.94 -3.85
CA ILE A 189 -6.26 -29.41 -3.54
C ILE A 189 -6.10 -29.46 -2.02
N THR A 190 -5.33 -30.44 -1.51
CA THR A 190 -4.97 -30.53 -0.10
C THR A 190 -3.55 -30.03 0.16
N ASN A 191 -3.22 -29.73 1.42
CA ASN A 191 -1.87 -29.32 1.79
C ASN A 191 -0.84 -30.43 1.56
N GLU A 192 -1.22 -31.69 1.72
CA GLU A 192 -0.36 -32.85 1.50
C GLU A 192 0.04 -33.00 0.03
N GLU A 193 -0.90 -32.74 -0.90
CA GLU A 193 -0.63 -32.79 -2.33
C GLU A 193 0.38 -31.71 -2.77
N LEU A 194 0.50 -30.63 -2.00
CA LEU A 194 1.40 -29.51 -2.29
C LEU A 194 2.84 -29.72 -1.78
N GLU A 195 3.09 -30.67 -0.89
CA GLU A 195 4.41 -30.85 -0.24
C GLU A 195 5.57 -31.06 -1.22
N GLU A 196 5.31 -31.69 -2.36
CA GLU A 196 6.32 -31.99 -3.37
C GLU A 196 6.66 -30.81 -4.29
N TYR A 197 5.86 -29.74 -4.24
CA TYR A 197 6.01 -28.56 -5.13
C TYR A 197 6.65 -27.39 -4.40
N PRO A 198 7.39 -26.51 -5.12
CA PRO A 198 7.94 -25.30 -4.54
C PRO A 198 6.84 -24.33 -4.10
N TYR A 199 6.89 -23.93 -2.83
CA TYR A 199 6.06 -22.86 -2.29
C TYR A 199 6.68 -21.50 -2.56
N LEU A 200 5.91 -20.56 -3.13
CA LEU A 200 6.31 -19.20 -3.40
C LEU A 200 5.53 -18.25 -2.49
N SER A 201 6.24 -17.31 -1.89
CA SER A 201 5.66 -16.29 -1.02
C SER A 201 6.33 -14.93 -1.24
N PHE A 202 5.65 -13.87 -0.80
CA PHE A 202 6.23 -12.53 -0.81
C PHE A 202 7.08 -12.30 0.45
N GLU A 203 8.30 -11.79 0.26
CA GLU A 203 9.16 -11.44 1.39
C GLU A 203 8.64 -10.20 2.13
N GLN A 204 8.78 -10.17 3.46
CA GLN A 204 8.31 -9.09 4.31
C GLN A 204 9.45 -8.21 4.89
N GLY A 205 10.63 -8.22 4.23
CA GLY A 205 11.77 -7.37 4.56
C GLY A 205 12.25 -7.51 6.01
N GLU A 206 12.45 -6.37 6.67
CA GLU A 206 12.92 -6.32 8.07
C GLU A 206 11.86 -6.80 9.07
N HIS A 207 10.57 -6.68 8.72
CA HIS A 207 9.44 -7.14 9.53
C HIS A 207 9.03 -8.57 9.15
N ASN A 208 10.01 -9.48 9.08
CA ASN A 208 9.83 -10.86 8.61
C ASN A 208 9.17 -11.78 9.65
N SER A 209 8.10 -11.32 10.28
CA SER A 209 7.24 -12.15 11.13
C SER A 209 6.11 -12.74 10.31
N PHE A 210 5.74 -13.99 10.57
CA PHE A 210 4.60 -14.66 9.92
C PHE A 210 3.28 -13.88 10.01
N TYR A 211 3.12 -13.02 11.03
CA TYR A 211 1.94 -12.15 11.15
C TYR A 211 1.80 -11.12 10.03
N PHE A 212 2.89 -10.78 9.35
CA PHE A 212 2.89 -9.83 8.23
C PHE A 212 2.84 -10.51 6.87
N SER A 213 2.89 -11.84 6.79
CA SER A 213 2.83 -12.58 5.53
C SER A 213 1.53 -12.28 4.77
N GLU A 214 1.61 -12.28 3.45
CA GLU A 214 0.46 -12.06 2.57
C GLU A 214 -0.29 -13.35 2.27
N GLU A 215 0.32 -14.48 2.59
CA GLU A 215 -0.23 -15.81 2.44
C GLU A 215 -0.65 -16.36 3.80
N ILE A 216 -1.78 -17.05 3.84
CA ILE A 216 -2.16 -17.85 4.99
C ILE A 216 -1.28 -19.10 5.07
N PHE A 217 -1.19 -19.72 6.26
CA PHE A 217 -0.33 -20.88 6.53
C PHE A 217 1.17 -20.60 6.27
N SER A 218 1.58 -19.34 6.40
CA SER A 218 2.98 -18.95 6.27
C SER A 218 3.88 -19.49 7.38
N ASP A 219 3.30 -19.90 8.51
CA ASP A 219 3.94 -20.53 9.65
C ASP A 219 4.20 -22.03 9.45
N PHE A 220 3.63 -22.65 8.40
CA PHE A 220 3.88 -24.08 8.12
C PHE A 220 5.28 -24.27 7.56
N GLU A 221 6.01 -25.24 8.11
CA GLU A 221 7.31 -25.62 7.60
C GLU A 221 7.15 -26.35 6.26
N ARG A 222 7.88 -25.90 5.24
CA ARG A 222 7.85 -26.44 3.88
C ARG A 222 9.25 -26.80 3.42
N LYS A 223 9.39 -27.91 2.72
CA LYS A 223 10.70 -28.40 2.23
C LYS A 223 11.32 -27.49 1.16
N LYS A 224 10.49 -26.83 0.35
CA LYS A 224 10.94 -26.01 -0.79
C LYS A 224 10.27 -24.63 -0.73
N ASN A 225 11.01 -23.62 -0.29
CA ASN A 225 10.53 -22.25 -0.16
C ASN A 225 11.28 -21.31 -1.09
N ILE A 226 10.57 -20.46 -1.82
CA ILE A 226 11.12 -19.38 -2.64
C ILE A 226 10.41 -18.09 -2.24
N ARG A 227 11.19 -17.07 -1.87
CA ARG A 227 10.65 -15.74 -1.57
C ARG A 227 10.92 -14.79 -2.71
N VAL A 228 9.94 -13.97 -3.04
CA VAL A 228 10.00 -12.99 -4.13
C VAL A 228 9.51 -11.63 -3.65
N ARG A 229 9.76 -10.59 -4.44
CA ARG A 229 9.34 -9.21 -4.12
C ARG A 229 8.20 -8.70 -4.98
N ASP A 230 7.97 -9.33 -6.11
CA ASP A 230 7.00 -8.85 -7.08
C ASP A 230 6.19 -9.98 -7.70
N ARG A 231 4.99 -9.64 -8.14
CA ARG A 231 4.04 -10.57 -8.69
C ARG A 231 4.44 -11.15 -10.05
N ALA A 232 5.16 -10.40 -10.87
CA ALA A 232 5.60 -10.88 -12.17
C ALA A 232 6.63 -12.01 -12.02
N THR A 233 7.60 -11.84 -11.12
CA THR A 233 8.56 -12.87 -10.76
C THR A 233 7.86 -14.09 -10.16
N LEU A 234 6.89 -13.88 -9.25
CA LEU A 234 6.10 -14.97 -8.67
C LEU A 234 5.41 -15.80 -9.76
N PHE A 235 4.70 -15.16 -10.66
CA PHE A 235 3.95 -15.86 -11.74
C PHE A 235 4.89 -16.61 -12.70
N ASN A 236 6.04 -16.02 -13.04
CA ASN A 236 7.02 -16.70 -13.88
C ASN A 236 7.57 -17.97 -13.22
N LEU A 237 7.82 -17.93 -11.91
CA LEU A 237 8.29 -19.09 -11.14
C LEU A 237 7.18 -20.14 -10.95
N LEU A 238 5.92 -19.73 -10.74
CA LEU A 238 4.78 -20.66 -10.73
C LEU A 238 4.73 -21.48 -12.03
N ILE A 239 4.92 -20.82 -13.18
CA ILE A 239 4.90 -21.48 -14.48
C ILE A 239 6.17 -22.32 -14.70
N GLY A 240 7.33 -21.76 -14.42
CA GLY A 240 8.63 -22.37 -14.76
C GLY A 240 9.02 -23.55 -13.87
N LEU A 241 8.53 -23.58 -12.61
CA LEU A 241 8.93 -24.59 -11.62
C LEU A 241 7.77 -25.50 -11.18
N ASN A 242 6.58 -25.39 -11.74
CA ASN A 242 5.37 -25.98 -11.20
C ASN A 242 5.21 -25.65 -9.69
N GLY A 243 5.47 -24.40 -9.32
CA GLY A 243 5.30 -23.95 -7.96
C GLY A 243 3.85 -23.56 -7.65
N TYR A 244 3.60 -23.20 -6.40
CA TYR A 244 2.31 -22.71 -5.94
C TYR A 244 2.45 -21.57 -4.94
N THR A 245 1.41 -20.75 -4.81
CA THR A 245 1.24 -19.81 -3.70
C THR A 245 -0.19 -19.87 -3.18
N VAL A 246 -0.39 -19.57 -1.90
CA VAL A 246 -1.72 -19.54 -1.29
C VAL A 246 -2.28 -18.12 -1.36
N CYS A 247 -3.55 -17.98 -1.75
CA CYS A 247 -4.16 -16.70 -2.06
C CYS A 247 -5.68 -16.69 -1.81
N SER A 248 -6.29 -15.52 -2.05
CA SER A 248 -7.76 -15.33 -1.95
C SER A 248 -8.57 -15.97 -3.07
N GLY A 249 -7.93 -16.51 -4.09
CA GLY A 249 -8.61 -17.03 -5.29
C GLY A 249 -9.09 -15.98 -6.29
N VAL A 250 -9.04 -14.70 -5.94
CA VAL A 250 -9.48 -13.62 -6.84
C VAL A 250 -8.38 -13.27 -7.82
N ILE A 251 -8.56 -13.65 -9.08
CA ILE A 251 -7.66 -13.34 -10.19
C ILE A 251 -8.42 -12.87 -11.41
N ASP A 252 -8.01 -11.74 -11.97
CA ASP A 252 -8.57 -11.25 -13.24
C ASP A 252 -7.80 -11.78 -14.43
N LYS A 253 -8.48 -12.56 -15.26
CA LYS A 253 -7.90 -13.18 -16.45
C LYS A 253 -7.56 -12.18 -17.56
N LYS A 254 -8.18 -10.99 -17.57
CA LYS A 254 -7.91 -9.95 -18.59
C LYS A 254 -6.55 -9.29 -18.40
N LEU A 255 -6.16 -9.06 -17.16
CA LEU A 255 -4.88 -8.42 -16.83
C LEU A 255 -3.76 -9.42 -16.52
N ASN A 256 -4.09 -10.60 -15.98
CA ASN A 256 -3.08 -11.57 -15.55
C ASN A 256 -2.90 -12.76 -16.53
N GLY A 257 -3.60 -12.74 -17.67
CA GLY A 257 -3.54 -13.81 -18.64
C GLY A 257 -4.31 -15.08 -18.22
N LYS A 258 -4.13 -16.15 -18.99
CA LYS A 258 -4.85 -17.41 -18.79
C LYS A 258 -3.98 -18.54 -18.23
N ASP A 259 -2.70 -18.29 -18.02
CA ASP A 259 -1.72 -19.33 -17.66
C ASP A 259 -1.75 -19.67 -16.17
N ILE A 260 -2.20 -18.75 -15.33
CA ILE A 260 -2.41 -18.98 -13.88
C ILE A 260 -3.89 -19.22 -13.62
N ILE A 261 -4.16 -20.24 -12.78
CA ILE A 261 -5.50 -20.58 -12.31
C ILE A 261 -5.53 -20.60 -10.78
N ALA A 262 -6.70 -20.32 -10.23
CA ALA A 262 -6.99 -20.49 -8.82
C ALA A 262 -7.75 -21.81 -8.63
N VAL A 263 -7.25 -22.67 -7.74
CA VAL A 263 -7.92 -23.92 -7.34
C VAL A 263 -8.19 -23.84 -5.84
N PRO A 264 -9.41 -24.17 -5.37
CA PRO A 264 -9.73 -24.18 -3.95
C PRO A 264 -8.79 -25.09 -3.15
N LEU A 265 -8.38 -24.61 -1.98
CA LEU A 265 -7.64 -25.41 -1.00
C LEU A 265 -8.63 -26.02 0.01
N THR A 266 -8.39 -27.28 0.43
CA THR A 266 -9.18 -27.94 1.47
C THR A 266 -8.84 -27.34 2.84
N ASP A 267 -9.39 -26.18 3.13
CA ASP A 267 -9.24 -25.52 4.44
C ASP A 267 -10.39 -24.53 4.62
N GLU A 268 -10.88 -24.45 5.87
CA GLU A 268 -12.01 -23.58 6.21
C GLU A 268 -11.59 -22.22 6.78
N SER A 269 -10.30 -21.93 6.82
CA SER A 269 -9.79 -20.63 7.30
C SER A 269 -10.30 -19.49 6.43
N ASP A 270 -10.67 -18.39 7.06
CA ASP A 270 -11.16 -17.22 6.38
C ASP A 270 -10.06 -16.16 6.20
N MET A 271 -9.98 -15.58 5.01
CA MET A 271 -9.21 -14.38 4.71
C MET A 271 -10.18 -13.18 4.67
N ARG A 272 -10.21 -12.37 5.70
CA ARG A 272 -10.98 -11.11 5.72
C ARG A 272 -10.18 -10.04 5.01
N ILE A 273 -10.41 -9.88 3.73
CA ILE A 273 -9.75 -8.85 2.92
C ILE A 273 -10.47 -7.53 3.12
N GLY A 274 -9.70 -6.48 3.33
CA GLY A 274 -10.23 -5.17 3.60
C GLY A 274 -9.26 -4.05 3.27
N TYR A 275 -9.69 -2.84 3.54
CA TYR A 275 -8.84 -1.68 3.43
C TYR A 275 -8.66 -0.99 4.78
N ILE A 276 -7.56 -0.29 4.91
CA ILE A 276 -7.25 0.55 6.06
C ILE A 276 -7.21 2.01 5.63
N THR A 277 -7.70 2.87 6.51
CA THR A 277 -7.65 4.33 6.38
C THR A 277 -7.22 4.95 7.70
N HIS A 278 -6.73 6.17 7.67
CA HIS A 278 -6.43 6.92 8.87
C HIS A 278 -7.74 7.43 9.52
N ARG A 279 -7.97 7.18 10.82
CA ARG A 279 -9.21 7.53 11.54
C ARG A 279 -9.57 9.00 11.49
N LYS A 280 -8.57 9.87 11.48
CA LYS A 280 -8.76 11.33 11.41
C LYS A 280 -8.71 11.86 9.97
N GLY A 281 -8.41 11.01 8.99
CA GLY A 281 -8.41 11.36 7.57
C GLY A 281 -9.83 11.32 7.00
N MET A 282 -10.12 12.23 6.10
CA MET A 282 -11.32 12.14 5.26
C MET A 282 -10.93 11.54 3.92
N LEU A 283 -11.71 10.57 3.45
CA LEU A 283 -11.52 10.05 2.09
C LEU A 283 -11.76 11.17 1.08
N SER A 284 -10.82 11.31 0.16
CA SER A 284 -10.97 12.19 -0.99
C SER A 284 -12.07 11.65 -1.93
N ARG A 285 -12.47 12.47 -2.90
CA ARG A 285 -13.35 12.01 -3.97
C ARG A 285 -12.72 10.85 -4.76
N LEU A 286 -11.39 10.89 -4.96
CA LEU A 286 -10.65 9.82 -5.63
C LEU A 286 -10.66 8.53 -4.81
N GLY A 287 -10.42 8.63 -3.50
CA GLY A 287 -10.50 7.49 -2.59
C GLY A 287 -11.87 6.84 -2.59
N SER A 288 -12.95 7.64 -2.51
CA SER A 288 -14.31 7.12 -2.60
C SER A 288 -14.59 6.42 -3.94
N THR A 289 -14.19 7.05 -5.06
CA THR A 289 -14.35 6.45 -6.40
C THR A 289 -13.54 5.15 -6.55
N TYR A 290 -12.34 5.09 -5.97
CA TYR A 290 -11.53 3.88 -5.97
C TYR A 290 -12.18 2.74 -5.16
N LEU A 291 -12.76 3.04 -3.99
CA LEU A 291 -13.50 2.05 -3.21
C LEU A 291 -14.75 1.54 -3.94
N GLU A 292 -15.47 2.41 -4.63
CA GLU A 292 -16.59 2.01 -5.49
C GLU A 292 -16.13 1.09 -6.65
N ALA A 293 -14.97 1.40 -7.25
CA ALA A 293 -14.38 0.55 -8.29
C ALA A 293 -13.95 -0.82 -7.74
N LEU A 294 -13.40 -0.89 -6.53
CA LEU A 294 -13.04 -2.15 -5.87
C LEU A 294 -14.24 -3.08 -5.75
N GLN A 295 -15.42 -2.57 -5.38
CA GLN A 295 -16.62 -3.37 -5.18
C GLN A 295 -17.01 -4.18 -6.41
N LYS A 296 -16.69 -3.73 -7.62
CA LYS A 296 -17.00 -4.44 -8.89
C LYS A 296 -16.25 -5.77 -9.03
N TYR A 297 -15.17 -5.95 -8.30
CA TYR A 297 -14.26 -7.10 -8.38
C TYR A 297 -14.41 -8.06 -7.19
N LEU A 298 -15.36 -7.81 -6.29
CA LEU A 298 -15.53 -8.55 -5.04
C LEU A 298 -16.71 -9.52 -5.05
N GLY A 299 -17.42 -9.64 -6.19
CA GLY A 299 -18.61 -10.48 -6.40
C GLY A 299 -18.32 -11.80 -7.07
#